data_71e81df8ccb40f3b0b68922061fa2368
#
_entry.id   71e81df8ccb40f3b0b68922061fa2368
#
_cell.length_a   1.000
_cell.length_b   1.000
_cell.length_c   1.000
_cell.angle_alpha   90.00
_cell.angle_beta   90.00
_cell.angle_gamma   90.00
#
_symmetry.space_group_name_H-M   'P 1'
#
loop_
_entity.id
_entity.type
_entity.pdbx_description
1 polymer ?
#
loop_
_entity_poly.entity_id
_entity_poly.type
_entity_poly.pdbx_seq_one_letter_code
_entity_poly.pdbx_strand_id
1 'polypeptide(L)'
;MSEVLSVKDLHVSFTTYGGEVKAVRGVSFDLHKGETLAIVGESGCGKSVTSQSIMRLIPHPPGKVTGGRILFKGEDLLKISEPQMRKVRGADISMIFQDPMTALNPTLTIGDQIMEGIMQHNDVSKKQAKQKAIDILKLVSIPNPEERLKQYPHQFSGGMRQRIVIAMSLVCEPDVLIADEPTTALDVTIQAQILELFKEIQKKTGVSIILITHDLGVVAQVADRIAVMYAGKIVEEGNRREIFYHSQHPYTQGLLKSVPRLDLDGEDLIPIPGSPPDLFSPPVACPFVPRCEKAMEVCDRVYPVKTQLSNEHHVDCWLQDKRARDTLSPVSLTIR
;
A
#
# COMPACT_ATOMS: atom_id res chain seq x y z
N MET A 1 -10.84 -16.91 -5.08
CA MET A 1 -10.48 -16.63 -3.67
C MET A 1 -11.57 -15.78 -3.06
N SER A 2 -11.84 -15.85 -1.75
CA SER A 2 -12.86 -15.01 -1.10
C SER A 2 -12.31 -13.61 -0.84
N GLU A 3 -13.11 -12.59 -1.18
CA GLU A 3 -12.82 -11.19 -0.87
C GLU A 3 -12.89 -10.97 0.66
N VAL A 4 -11.88 -10.34 1.26
CA VAL A 4 -11.84 -9.98 2.68
C VAL A 4 -12.08 -8.50 2.91
N LEU A 5 -11.55 -7.67 2.00
CA LEU A 5 -11.73 -6.21 2.00
C LEU A 5 -12.01 -5.73 0.57
N SER A 6 -12.95 -4.79 0.42
CA SER A 6 -13.25 -4.16 -0.85
C SER A 6 -13.37 -2.65 -0.70
N VAL A 7 -12.59 -1.92 -1.46
CA VAL A 7 -12.67 -0.47 -1.58
C VAL A 7 -13.34 -0.13 -2.90
N LYS A 8 -14.42 0.66 -2.87
CA LYS A 8 -15.23 0.99 -4.06
C LYS A 8 -15.40 2.48 -4.18
N ASP A 9 -14.90 3.04 -5.27
CA ASP A 9 -15.04 4.45 -5.66
C ASP A 9 -14.68 5.43 -4.51
N LEU A 10 -13.57 5.16 -3.81
CA LEU A 10 -13.15 5.95 -2.66
C LEU A 10 -12.67 7.33 -3.09
N HIS A 11 -13.23 8.37 -2.45
CA HIS A 11 -12.84 9.77 -2.63
C HIS A 11 -12.46 10.38 -1.29
N VAL A 12 -11.30 11.06 -1.26
CA VAL A 12 -10.81 11.76 -0.06
C VAL A 12 -10.24 13.11 -0.45
N SER A 13 -10.64 14.13 0.28
CA SER A 13 -10.11 15.49 0.10
C SER A 13 -9.71 16.14 1.41
N PHE A 14 -8.84 17.15 1.31
CA PHE A 14 -8.35 17.94 2.42
C PHE A 14 -8.60 19.42 2.14
N THR A 15 -9.22 20.09 3.09
CA THR A 15 -9.43 21.54 3.04
C THR A 15 -8.17 22.24 3.56
N THR A 16 -7.55 23.06 2.74
CA THR A 16 -6.35 23.85 3.07
C THR A 16 -6.61 25.33 2.85
N TYR A 17 -5.69 26.21 3.28
CA TYR A 17 -5.78 27.64 2.99
C TYR A 17 -5.79 27.96 1.49
N GLY A 18 -5.14 27.12 0.66
CA GLY A 18 -5.08 27.28 -0.80
C GLY A 18 -6.28 26.69 -1.55
N GLY A 19 -7.18 25.99 -0.87
CA GLY A 19 -8.32 25.32 -1.48
C GLY A 19 -8.44 23.84 -1.09
N GLU A 20 -9.22 23.10 -1.84
CA GLU A 20 -9.46 21.66 -1.62
C GLU A 20 -8.46 20.79 -2.41
N VAL A 21 -7.70 19.97 -1.70
CA VAL A 21 -6.79 18.96 -2.30
C VAL A 21 -7.53 17.64 -2.42
N LYS A 22 -7.71 17.12 -3.63
CA LYS A 22 -8.39 15.85 -3.92
C LYS A 22 -7.38 14.69 -3.94
N ALA A 23 -6.97 14.22 -2.78
CA ALA A 23 -5.91 13.24 -2.61
C ALA A 23 -6.26 11.84 -3.13
N VAL A 24 -7.53 11.42 -3.07
CA VAL A 24 -8.04 10.15 -3.60
C VAL A 24 -9.28 10.44 -4.44
N ARG A 25 -9.33 9.87 -5.66
CA ARG A 25 -10.24 10.31 -6.73
C ARG A 25 -10.93 9.13 -7.41
N GLY A 26 -11.67 8.30 -6.63
CA GLY A 26 -12.39 7.15 -7.16
C GLY A 26 -11.54 5.87 -7.21
N VAL A 27 -10.77 5.63 -6.13
CA VAL A 27 -9.96 4.42 -6.00
C VAL A 27 -10.85 3.22 -5.70
N SER A 28 -10.66 2.14 -6.47
CA SER A 28 -11.36 0.87 -6.29
C SER A 28 -10.40 -0.29 -6.43
N PHE A 29 -10.40 -1.21 -5.45
CA PHE A 29 -9.67 -2.47 -5.46
C PHE A 29 -10.28 -3.45 -4.46
N ASP A 30 -10.01 -4.73 -4.65
CA ASP A 30 -10.41 -5.79 -3.74
C ASP A 30 -9.16 -6.49 -3.20
N LEU A 31 -9.19 -6.93 -1.93
CA LEU A 31 -8.16 -7.75 -1.31
C LEU A 31 -8.75 -9.13 -1.02
N HIS A 32 -8.08 -10.18 -1.49
CA HIS A 32 -8.50 -11.55 -1.27
C HIS A 32 -7.83 -12.15 -0.04
N LYS A 33 -8.47 -13.17 0.54
CA LYS A 33 -7.94 -13.86 1.73
C LYS A 33 -6.57 -14.48 1.45
N GLY A 34 -5.58 -14.14 2.28
CA GLY A 34 -4.20 -14.63 2.19
C GLY A 34 -3.41 -14.05 1.02
N GLU A 35 -3.90 -12.98 0.37
CA GLU A 35 -3.23 -12.27 -0.70
C GLU A 35 -2.33 -11.15 -0.17
N THR A 36 -1.23 -10.86 -0.87
CA THR A 36 -0.48 -9.61 -0.75
C THR A 36 -0.78 -8.72 -1.96
N LEU A 37 -1.57 -7.66 -1.74
CA LEU A 37 -1.78 -6.59 -2.71
C LEU A 37 -0.80 -5.45 -2.45
N ALA A 38 0.06 -5.15 -3.42
CA ALA A 38 0.93 -3.97 -3.34
C ALA A 38 0.27 -2.75 -4.00
N ILE A 39 0.28 -1.61 -3.32
CA ILE A 39 -0.13 -0.31 -3.89
C ILE A 39 1.14 0.53 -4.08
N VAL A 40 1.49 0.80 -5.34
CA VAL A 40 2.74 1.46 -5.72
C VAL A 40 2.50 2.78 -6.45
N GLY A 41 3.48 3.68 -6.42
CA GLY A 41 3.46 4.95 -7.13
C GLY A 41 4.35 5.99 -6.47
N GLU A 42 4.54 7.14 -7.13
CA GLU A 42 5.33 8.26 -6.62
C GLU A 42 4.79 8.81 -5.29
N SER A 43 5.64 9.52 -4.54
CA SER A 43 5.21 10.22 -3.32
C SER A 43 4.08 11.22 -3.62
N GLY A 44 3.13 11.34 -2.69
CA GLY A 44 1.98 12.25 -2.83
C GLY A 44 0.86 11.76 -3.75
N CYS A 45 0.93 10.57 -4.38
CA CYS A 45 -0.13 10.09 -5.26
C CYS A 45 -1.38 9.56 -4.54
N GLY A 46 -1.41 9.54 -3.18
CA GLY A 46 -2.61 9.18 -2.38
C GLY A 46 -2.56 7.80 -1.72
N LYS A 47 -1.46 7.04 -1.78
CA LYS A 47 -1.33 5.68 -1.22
C LYS A 47 -1.63 5.62 0.28
N SER A 48 -0.89 6.38 1.09
CA SER A 48 -1.09 6.41 2.55
C SER A 48 -2.45 6.98 2.94
N VAL A 49 -2.98 7.94 2.17
CA VAL A 49 -4.34 8.46 2.39
C VAL A 49 -5.38 7.37 2.18
N THR A 50 -5.20 6.53 1.15
CA THR A 50 -6.10 5.40 0.88
C THR A 50 -6.09 4.40 2.04
N SER A 51 -4.91 4.01 2.54
CA SER A 51 -4.78 3.08 3.66
C SER A 51 -5.33 3.63 4.98
N GLN A 52 -5.03 4.90 5.28
CA GLN A 52 -5.57 5.58 6.47
C GLN A 52 -7.09 5.72 6.41
N SER A 53 -7.67 5.83 5.21
CA SER A 53 -9.13 5.87 5.04
C SER A 53 -9.78 4.53 5.40
N ILE A 54 -9.15 3.40 5.11
CA ILE A 54 -9.62 2.06 5.51
C ILE A 54 -9.72 1.98 7.04
N MET A 55 -8.73 2.52 7.73
CA MET A 55 -8.68 2.58 9.19
C MET A 55 -9.48 3.75 9.80
N ARG A 56 -10.10 4.61 8.97
CA ARG A 56 -10.76 5.86 9.40
C ARG A 56 -9.86 6.71 10.28
N LEU A 57 -8.58 6.83 9.89
CA LEU A 57 -7.57 7.64 10.59
C LEU A 57 -7.33 8.99 9.94
N ILE A 58 -8.08 9.35 8.90
CA ILE A 58 -8.02 10.68 8.30
C ILE A 58 -8.52 11.70 9.32
N PRO A 59 -7.68 12.67 9.74
CA PRO A 59 -8.08 13.69 10.72
C PRO A 59 -9.16 14.60 10.12
N HIS A 60 -10.24 14.81 10.84
CA HIS A 60 -11.30 15.70 10.41
C HIS A 60 -11.55 16.81 11.46
N PRO A 61 -11.38 18.10 11.11
CA PRO A 61 -10.71 18.66 9.92
C PRO A 61 -9.19 18.40 9.92
N PRO A 62 -8.42 18.55 8.83
CA PRO A 62 -8.82 19.11 7.52
C PRO A 62 -9.30 18.08 6.51
N GLY A 63 -9.12 16.76 6.75
CA GLY A 63 -9.44 15.71 5.79
C GLY A 63 -10.89 15.23 5.87
N LYS A 64 -11.43 14.76 4.76
CA LYS A 64 -12.78 14.19 4.69
C LYS A 64 -12.86 13.10 3.64
N VAL A 65 -13.46 11.97 3.97
CA VAL A 65 -13.94 11.01 2.98
C VAL A 65 -15.22 11.57 2.36
N THR A 66 -15.18 11.85 1.06
CA THR A 66 -16.27 12.55 0.34
C THR A 66 -17.15 11.60 -0.45
N GLY A 67 -16.72 10.35 -0.67
CA GLY A 67 -17.49 9.34 -1.41
C GLY A 67 -16.87 7.96 -1.33
N GLY A 68 -17.62 6.97 -1.81
CA GLY A 68 -17.23 5.59 -1.88
C GLY A 68 -17.71 4.72 -0.73
N ARG A 69 -17.20 3.48 -0.70
CA ARG A 69 -17.48 2.48 0.36
C ARG A 69 -16.22 1.69 0.65
N ILE A 70 -16.09 1.23 1.90
CA ILE A 70 -15.02 0.33 2.33
C ILE A 70 -15.71 -0.85 3.02
N LEU A 71 -15.78 -1.97 2.31
CA LEU A 71 -16.45 -3.18 2.78
C LEU A 71 -15.43 -4.14 3.39
N PHE A 72 -15.60 -4.47 4.65
CA PHE A 72 -14.82 -5.50 5.34
C PHE A 72 -15.77 -6.60 5.77
N LYS A 73 -15.54 -7.84 5.29
CA LYS A 73 -16.44 -8.97 5.53
C LYS A 73 -17.92 -8.62 5.22
N GLY A 74 -18.15 -7.77 4.23
CA GLY A 74 -19.48 -7.32 3.79
C GLY A 74 -20.08 -6.13 4.55
N GLU A 75 -19.46 -5.65 5.64
CA GLU A 75 -19.88 -4.48 6.39
C GLU A 75 -19.16 -3.21 5.92
N ASP A 76 -19.88 -2.11 5.72
CA ASP A 76 -19.31 -0.84 5.27
C ASP A 76 -18.67 -0.08 6.45
N LEU A 77 -17.35 -0.09 6.52
CA LEU A 77 -16.57 0.54 7.60
C LEU A 77 -16.80 2.06 7.72
N LEU A 78 -17.23 2.73 6.64
CA LEU A 78 -17.53 4.16 6.68
C LEU A 78 -18.85 4.47 7.41
N LYS A 79 -19.73 3.47 7.58
CA LYS A 79 -21.06 3.62 8.17
C LYS A 79 -21.18 3.10 9.60
N ILE A 80 -20.26 2.24 10.04
CA ILE A 80 -20.28 1.73 11.42
C ILE A 80 -19.97 2.83 12.44
N SER A 81 -20.45 2.66 13.66
CA SER A 81 -20.18 3.59 14.76
C SER A 81 -18.70 3.56 15.17
N GLU A 82 -18.22 4.64 15.83
CA GLU A 82 -16.83 4.69 16.32
C GLU A 82 -16.51 3.58 17.35
N PRO A 83 -17.42 3.21 18.29
CA PRO A 83 -17.18 2.04 19.16
C PRO A 83 -17.02 0.72 18.39
N GLN A 84 -17.76 0.52 17.28
CA GLN A 84 -17.59 -0.65 16.43
C GLN A 84 -16.24 -0.60 15.69
N MET A 85 -15.87 0.57 15.12
CA MET A 85 -14.59 0.74 14.45
C MET A 85 -13.39 0.51 15.37
N ARG A 86 -13.49 0.89 16.66
CA ARG A 86 -12.45 0.59 17.67
C ARG A 86 -12.24 -0.91 17.88
N LYS A 87 -13.29 -1.72 17.75
CA LYS A 87 -13.16 -3.18 17.83
C LYS A 87 -12.46 -3.75 16.59
N VAL A 88 -12.68 -3.16 15.42
CA VAL A 88 -12.04 -3.58 14.16
C VAL A 88 -10.55 -3.22 14.14
N ARG A 89 -10.22 -1.98 14.59
CA ARG A 89 -8.81 -1.51 14.63
C ARG A 89 -8.00 -2.36 15.60
N GLY A 90 -6.92 -2.95 15.10
CA GLY A 90 -5.98 -3.76 15.85
C GLY A 90 -6.40 -5.21 16.05
N ALA A 91 -7.69 -5.54 16.07
CA ALA A 91 -8.19 -6.90 16.17
C ALA A 91 -8.40 -7.56 14.80
N ASP A 92 -9.19 -6.94 13.93
CA ASP A 92 -9.51 -7.48 12.60
C ASP A 92 -8.63 -6.89 11.49
N ILE A 93 -8.38 -5.58 11.56
CA ILE A 93 -7.49 -4.87 10.63
C ILE A 93 -6.43 -4.15 11.45
N SER A 94 -5.17 -4.44 11.18
CA SER A 94 -4.03 -3.79 11.81
C SER A 94 -3.20 -3.00 10.82
N MET A 95 -2.43 -2.01 11.31
CA MET A 95 -1.64 -1.14 10.46
C MET A 95 -0.24 -0.91 11.03
N ILE A 96 0.76 -1.05 10.17
CA ILE A 96 2.14 -0.62 10.40
C ILE A 96 2.32 0.73 9.72
N PHE A 97 2.69 1.76 10.48
CA PHE A 97 2.95 3.10 9.98
C PHE A 97 4.39 3.24 9.47
N GLN A 98 4.60 4.25 8.64
CA GLN A 98 5.86 4.52 7.94
C GLN A 98 7.08 4.67 8.87
N ASP A 99 6.91 5.22 10.08
CA ASP A 99 8.02 5.44 11.03
C ASP A 99 7.91 4.51 12.25
N PRO A 100 8.72 3.44 12.31
CA PRO A 100 8.74 2.54 13.45
C PRO A 100 9.32 3.18 14.72
N MET A 101 10.07 4.29 14.58
CA MET A 101 10.68 4.96 15.72
C MET A 101 9.66 5.71 16.57
N THR A 102 8.60 6.23 15.94
CA THR A 102 7.49 6.92 16.61
C THR A 102 6.38 5.98 17.06
N ALA A 103 6.34 4.75 16.54
CA ALA A 103 5.32 3.76 16.87
C ALA A 103 5.47 3.15 18.28
N LEU A 104 6.69 3.13 18.83
CA LEU A 104 6.98 2.58 20.16
C LEU A 104 7.09 3.69 21.20
N ASN A 105 6.34 3.57 22.30
CA ASN A 105 6.45 4.49 23.44
C ASN A 105 7.78 4.22 24.19
N PRO A 106 8.72 5.20 24.23
CA PRO A 106 10.04 5.00 24.83
C PRO A 106 10.02 4.82 26.36
N THR A 107 8.92 5.15 27.03
CA THR A 107 8.77 5.09 28.48
C THR A 107 8.16 3.78 28.99
N LEU A 108 7.64 2.95 28.09
CA LEU A 108 7.03 1.66 28.42
C LEU A 108 7.93 0.51 27.95
N THR A 109 7.87 -0.62 28.67
CA THR A 109 8.56 -1.83 28.21
C THR A 109 7.88 -2.41 26.96
N ILE A 110 8.62 -3.18 26.19
CA ILE A 110 8.05 -3.87 25.00
C ILE A 110 6.94 -4.82 25.43
N GLY A 111 7.10 -5.49 26.56
CA GLY A 111 6.07 -6.39 27.09
C GLY A 111 4.78 -5.68 27.44
N ASP A 112 4.85 -4.52 28.09
CA ASP A 112 3.66 -3.76 28.46
C ASP A 112 2.91 -3.31 27.20
N GLN A 113 3.61 -2.82 26.17
CA GLN A 113 3.01 -2.35 24.92
C GLN A 113 2.34 -3.47 24.12
N ILE A 114 2.97 -4.65 24.02
CA ILE A 114 2.37 -5.81 23.33
C ILE A 114 1.17 -6.34 24.11
N MET A 115 1.30 -6.48 25.45
CA MET A 115 0.22 -7.01 26.30
C MET A 115 -0.97 -6.07 26.37
N GLU A 116 -0.79 -4.75 26.27
CA GLU A 116 -1.88 -3.77 26.23
C GLU A 116 -2.82 -4.05 25.07
N GLY A 117 -2.30 -4.23 23.84
CA GLY A 117 -3.09 -4.57 22.66
C GLY A 117 -3.86 -5.90 22.84
N ILE A 118 -3.21 -6.92 23.39
CA ILE A 118 -3.87 -8.21 23.65
C ILE A 118 -5.03 -8.04 24.64
N MET A 119 -4.80 -7.39 25.77
CA MET A 119 -5.80 -7.24 26.84
C MET A 119 -6.94 -6.30 26.46
N GLN A 120 -6.69 -5.36 25.52
CA GLN A 120 -7.71 -4.45 25.01
C GLN A 120 -8.74 -5.18 24.13
N HIS A 121 -8.31 -6.19 23.38
CA HIS A 121 -9.14 -6.86 22.38
C HIS A 121 -9.57 -8.27 22.77
N ASN A 122 -8.96 -8.85 23.80
CA ASN A 122 -9.25 -10.22 24.24
C ASN A 122 -9.51 -10.26 25.75
N ASP A 123 -10.50 -11.03 26.16
CA ASP A 123 -10.74 -11.32 27.58
C ASP A 123 -9.78 -12.42 28.05
N VAL A 124 -8.55 -12.02 28.37
CA VAL A 124 -7.47 -12.94 28.79
C VAL A 124 -6.77 -12.44 30.05
N SER A 125 -6.29 -13.37 30.87
CA SER A 125 -5.48 -13.03 32.04
C SER A 125 -4.12 -12.45 31.63
N LYS A 126 -3.50 -11.65 32.51
CA LYS A 126 -2.14 -11.11 32.30
C LYS A 126 -1.10 -12.19 32.00
N LYS A 127 -1.27 -13.40 32.62
CA LYS A 127 -0.38 -14.54 32.35
C LYS A 127 -0.53 -15.06 30.93
N GLN A 128 -1.75 -15.15 30.41
CA GLN A 128 -2.03 -15.56 29.04
C GLN A 128 -1.55 -14.49 28.03
N ALA A 129 -1.80 -13.20 28.33
CA ALA A 129 -1.29 -12.11 27.50
C ALA A 129 0.24 -12.12 27.39
N LYS A 130 0.94 -12.37 28.51
CA LYS A 130 2.40 -12.52 28.51
C LYS A 130 2.87 -13.70 27.67
N GLN A 131 2.18 -14.84 27.72
CA GLN A 131 2.54 -15.99 26.89
C GLN A 131 2.36 -15.67 25.41
N LYS A 132 1.22 -15.08 25.01
CA LYS A 132 1.00 -14.63 23.62
C LYS A 132 2.07 -13.63 23.18
N ALA A 133 2.48 -12.68 24.04
CA ALA A 133 3.54 -11.73 23.74
C ALA A 133 4.91 -12.41 23.51
N ILE A 134 5.23 -13.47 24.26
CA ILE A 134 6.42 -14.30 24.02
C ILE A 134 6.32 -15.00 22.66
N ASP A 135 5.17 -15.59 22.36
CA ASP A 135 4.98 -16.40 21.15
C ASP A 135 5.05 -15.52 19.88
N ILE A 136 4.47 -14.30 19.91
CA ILE A 136 4.55 -13.38 18.78
C ILE A 136 5.98 -12.85 18.57
N LEU A 137 6.74 -12.59 19.66
CA LEU A 137 8.15 -12.20 19.54
C LEU A 137 9.02 -13.33 18.94
N LYS A 138 8.71 -14.60 19.25
CA LYS A 138 9.34 -15.75 18.59
C LYS A 138 9.00 -15.79 17.09
N LEU A 139 7.73 -15.56 16.75
CA LEU A 139 7.26 -15.54 15.34
C LEU A 139 8.03 -14.52 14.51
N VAL A 140 8.30 -13.32 15.06
CA VAL A 140 9.08 -12.29 14.38
C VAL A 140 10.60 -12.42 14.60
N SER A 141 11.07 -13.57 15.08
CA SER A 141 12.48 -13.90 15.24
C SER A 141 13.25 -12.95 16.19
N ILE A 142 12.63 -12.51 17.27
CA ILE A 142 13.30 -11.80 18.37
C ILE A 142 13.94 -12.84 19.31
N PRO A 143 15.28 -12.84 19.50
CA PRO A 143 15.95 -13.78 20.38
C PRO A 143 15.66 -13.46 21.85
N ASN A 144 15.62 -14.51 22.72
CA ASN A 144 15.40 -14.42 24.16
C ASN A 144 14.15 -13.57 24.54
N PRO A 145 12.96 -13.88 23.99
CA PRO A 145 11.78 -13.03 24.11
C PRO A 145 11.34 -12.79 25.55
N GLU A 146 11.53 -13.73 26.48
CA GLU A 146 11.20 -13.61 27.90
C GLU A 146 11.98 -12.47 28.60
N GLU A 147 13.24 -12.26 28.22
CA GLU A 147 14.08 -11.17 28.70
C GLU A 147 13.75 -9.86 27.99
N ARG A 148 13.55 -9.95 26.67
CA ARG A 148 13.27 -8.79 25.81
C ARG A 148 11.97 -8.08 26.16
N LEU A 149 10.95 -8.79 26.66
CA LEU A 149 9.71 -8.18 27.13
C LEU A 149 9.93 -7.12 28.23
N LYS A 150 11.00 -7.24 29.03
CA LYS A 150 11.31 -6.32 30.13
C LYS A 150 12.12 -5.09 29.68
N GLN A 151 12.55 -5.08 28.44
CA GLN A 151 13.40 -4.03 27.88
C GLN A 151 12.58 -2.90 27.26
N TYR A 152 13.20 -1.74 27.14
CA TYR A 152 12.64 -0.53 26.55
C TYR A 152 13.06 -0.38 25.09
N PRO A 153 12.30 0.37 24.25
CA PRO A 153 12.60 0.53 22.83
C PRO A 153 14.03 0.95 22.49
N HIS A 154 14.64 1.82 23.30
CA HIS A 154 16.01 2.31 23.06
C HIS A 154 17.09 1.22 23.19
N GLN A 155 16.77 0.07 23.77
CA GLN A 155 17.70 -1.06 23.93
C GLN A 155 17.73 -2.01 22.71
N PHE A 156 17.00 -1.67 21.63
CA PHE A 156 16.88 -2.46 20.41
C PHE A 156 17.43 -1.72 19.20
N SER A 157 18.01 -2.47 18.25
CA SER A 157 18.40 -1.93 16.94
C SER A 157 17.18 -1.51 16.12
N GLY A 158 17.35 -0.73 15.06
CA GLY A 158 16.27 -0.31 14.17
C GLY A 158 15.48 -1.49 13.60
N GLY A 159 16.16 -2.50 13.07
CA GLY A 159 15.51 -3.71 12.55
C GLY A 159 14.78 -4.54 13.62
N MET A 160 15.29 -4.57 14.86
CA MET A 160 14.57 -5.22 15.97
C MET A 160 13.32 -4.43 16.37
N ARG A 161 13.39 -3.10 16.40
CA ARG A 161 12.21 -2.25 16.66
C ARG A 161 11.14 -2.47 15.59
N GLN A 162 11.54 -2.54 14.32
CA GLN A 162 10.61 -2.85 13.23
C GLN A 162 9.93 -4.21 13.42
N ARG A 163 10.69 -5.26 13.78
CA ARG A 163 10.13 -6.58 14.09
C ARG A 163 9.16 -6.54 15.29
N ILE A 164 9.44 -5.72 16.29
CA ILE A 164 8.54 -5.53 17.44
C ILE A 164 7.25 -4.82 17.01
N VAL A 165 7.31 -3.79 16.17
CA VAL A 165 6.12 -3.11 15.61
C VAL A 165 5.28 -4.10 14.79
N ILE A 166 5.93 -4.95 13.98
CA ILE A 166 5.25 -6.04 13.26
C ILE A 166 4.60 -7.01 14.24
N ALA A 167 5.29 -7.40 15.34
CA ALA A 167 4.71 -8.26 16.37
C ALA A 167 3.46 -7.64 17.01
N MET A 168 3.52 -6.34 17.34
CA MET A 168 2.38 -5.61 17.92
C MET A 168 1.18 -5.56 16.95
N SER A 169 1.42 -5.41 15.66
CA SER A 169 0.36 -5.39 14.66
C SER A 169 -0.29 -6.74 14.40
N LEU A 170 0.38 -7.84 14.77
CA LEU A 170 -0.06 -9.21 14.51
C LEU A 170 -0.59 -9.94 15.76
N VAL A 171 -0.37 -9.39 16.93
CA VAL A 171 -0.62 -10.10 18.21
C VAL A 171 -2.09 -10.46 18.45
N CYS A 172 -3.01 -9.76 17.81
CA CYS A 172 -4.45 -10.06 17.82
C CYS A 172 -4.90 -10.94 16.64
N GLU A 173 -3.95 -11.44 15.83
CA GLU A 173 -4.21 -12.31 14.67
C GLU A 173 -5.20 -11.69 13.66
N PRO A 174 -4.92 -10.48 13.14
CA PRO A 174 -5.84 -9.76 12.25
C PRO A 174 -6.02 -10.51 10.91
N ASP A 175 -7.20 -10.34 10.28
CA ASP A 175 -7.45 -10.85 8.92
C ASP A 175 -6.72 -10.01 7.85
N VAL A 176 -6.53 -8.70 8.12
CA VAL A 176 -5.86 -7.76 7.22
C VAL A 176 -4.76 -7.01 7.94
N LEU A 177 -3.57 -7.01 7.36
CA LEU A 177 -2.43 -6.18 7.76
C LEU A 177 -2.16 -5.14 6.69
N ILE A 178 -2.22 -3.86 7.04
CA ILE A 178 -1.81 -2.75 6.20
C ILE A 178 -0.38 -2.36 6.60
N ALA A 179 0.56 -2.41 5.67
CA ALA A 179 1.95 -2.02 5.88
C ALA A 179 2.28 -0.80 5.01
N ASP A 180 2.33 0.38 5.62
CA ASP A 180 2.61 1.65 4.93
C ASP A 180 4.12 1.94 5.01
N GLU A 181 4.82 1.71 3.90
CA GLU A 181 6.26 1.85 3.74
C GLU A 181 7.09 1.18 4.87
N PRO A 182 6.86 -0.10 5.16
CA PRO A 182 7.38 -0.76 6.37
C PRO A 182 8.89 -0.95 6.38
N THR A 183 9.57 -0.68 5.28
CA THR A 183 11.03 -0.84 5.12
C THR A 183 11.76 0.46 4.86
N THR A 184 11.06 1.60 4.81
CA THR A 184 11.67 2.92 4.66
C THR A 184 12.61 3.21 5.83
N ALA A 185 13.79 3.77 5.55
CA ALA A 185 14.87 4.04 6.50
C ALA A 185 15.59 2.80 7.10
N LEU A 186 15.39 1.61 6.52
CA LEU A 186 16.18 0.41 6.84
C LEU A 186 17.26 0.17 5.79
N ASP A 187 18.38 -0.42 6.21
CA ASP A 187 19.39 -0.89 5.26
C ASP A 187 18.87 -2.07 4.43
N VAL A 188 19.44 -2.27 3.24
CA VAL A 188 19.01 -3.27 2.25
C VAL A 188 18.95 -4.68 2.84
N THR A 189 19.86 -5.03 3.73
CA THR A 189 19.92 -6.35 4.36
C THR A 189 18.75 -6.57 5.31
N ILE A 190 18.46 -5.59 6.15
CA ILE A 190 17.32 -5.63 7.09
C ILE A 190 16.00 -5.58 6.30
N GLN A 191 15.92 -4.77 5.24
CA GLN A 191 14.77 -4.73 4.34
C GLN A 191 14.43 -6.13 3.80
N ALA A 192 15.42 -6.84 3.24
CA ALA A 192 15.23 -8.20 2.73
C ALA A 192 14.72 -9.17 3.82
N GLN A 193 15.25 -9.06 5.05
CA GLN A 193 14.83 -9.88 6.18
C GLN A 193 13.37 -9.58 6.61
N ILE A 194 12.93 -8.32 6.56
CA ILE A 194 11.55 -7.94 6.87
C ILE A 194 10.59 -8.46 5.79
N LEU A 195 10.98 -8.42 4.52
CA LEU A 195 10.15 -8.95 3.43
C LEU A 195 9.98 -10.47 3.52
N GLU A 196 11.04 -11.19 3.84
CA GLU A 196 10.94 -12.63 4.08
C GLU A 196 10.07 -12.94 5.30
N LEU A 197 10.19 -12.13 6.36
CA LEU A 197 9.32 -12.25 7.53
C LEU A 197 7.84 -12.07 7.16
N PHE A 198 7.46 -11.11 6.29
CA PHE A 198 6.08 -10.94 5.84
C PHE A 198 5.57 -12.20 5.11
N LYS A 199 6.36 -12.81 4.23
CA LYS A 199 5.98 -14.07 3.56
C LYS A 199 5.78 -15.23 4.54
N GLU A 200 6.70 -15.38 5.50
CA GLU A 200 6.58 -16.41 6.52
C GLU A 200 5.33 -16.23 7.37
N ILE A 201 5.04 -14.99 7.80
CA ILE A 201 3.86 -14.64 8.58
C ILE A 201 2.61 -14.97 7.78
N GLN A 202 2.50 -14.47 6.55
CA GLN A 202 1.36 -14.74 5.67
C GLN A 202 1.13 -16.24 5.49
N LYS A 203 2.18 -17.02 5.24
CA LYS A 203 2.09 -18.46 5.11
C LYS A 203 1.64 -19.17 6.38
N LYS A 204 2.08 -18.68 7.56
CA LYS A 204 1.78 -19.30 8.86
C LYS A 204 0.39 -18.90 9.39
N THR A 205 -0.03 -17.67 9.18
CA THR A 205 -1.25 -17.11 9.78
C THR A 205 -2.41 -16.99 8.79
N GLY A 206 -2.13 -16.95 7.49
CA GLY A 206 -3.13 -16.68 6.45
C GLY A 206 -3.59 -15.23 6.39
N VAL A 207 -2.89 -14.28 7.04
CA VAL A 207 -3.20 -12.85 7.01
C VAL A 207 -3.12 -12.30 5.58
N SER A 208 -4.06 -11.45 5.21
CA SER A 208 -4.03 -10.73 3.94
C SER A 208 -3.30 -9.41 4.10
N ILE A 209 -2.43 -9.03 3.16
CA ILE A 209 -1.53 -7.88 3.32
C ILE A 209 -1.81 -6.82 2.24
N ILE A 210 -2.00 -5.57 2.66
CA ILE A 210 -1.88 -4.40 1.77
C ILE A 210 -0.51 -3.79 2.04
N LEU A 211 0.37 -3.88 1.05
CA LEU A 211 1.72 -3.32 1.11
C LEU A 211 1.79 -2.01 0.33
N ILE A 212 2.04 -0.91 1.00
CA ILE A 212 2.26 0.39 0.36
C ILE A 212 3.77 0.63 0.30
N THR A 213 4.26 0.91 -0.89
CA THR A 213 5.67 1.22 -1.10
C THR A 213 5.87 1.97 -2.43
N HIS A 214 6.98 2.66 -2.55
CA HIS A 214 7.48 3.20 -3.81
C HIS A 214 8.60 2.32 -4.43
N ASP A 215 9.04 1.28 -3.72
CA ASP A 215 10.11 0.39 -4.14
C ASP A 215 9.56 -0.85 -4.87
N LEU A 216 9.69 -0.86 -6.19
CA LEU A 216 9.27 -1.99 -7.03
C LEU A 216 10.12 -3.24 -6.82
N GLY A 217 11.36 -3.12 -6.35
CA GLY A 217 12.20 -4.27 -5.98
C GLY A 217 11.62 -5.04 -4.79
N VAL A 218 11.05 -4.33 -3.82
CA VAL A 218 10.28 -4.88 -2.71
C VAL A 218 9.05 -5.63 -3.23
N VAL A 219 8.28 -4.96 -4.08
CA VAL A 219 7.03 -5.49 -4.65
C VAL A 219 7.26 -6.77 -5.44
N ALA A 220 8.33 -6.81 -6.25
CA ALA A 220 8.70 -7.99 -7.03
C ALA A 220 8.92 -9.26 -6.18
N GLN A 221 9.32 -9.06 -4.92
CA GLN A 221 9.59 -10.17 -4.02
C GLN A 221 8.33 -10.73 -3.36
N VAL A 222 7.39 -9.87 -2.92
CA VAL A 222 6.33 -10.27 -1.98
C VAL A 222 4.92 -10.14 -2.53
N ALA A 223 4.67 -9.31 -3.55
CA ALA A 223 3.31 -9.07 -4.03
C ALA A 223 2.78 -10.21 -4.89
N ASP A 224 1.51 -10.56 -4.71
CA ASP A 224 0.75 -11.41 -5.62
C ASP A 224 0.12 -10.57 -6.73
N ARG A 225 -0.49 -9.43 -6.35
CA ARG A 225 -1.10 -8.46 -7.26
C ARG A 225 -0.63 -7.05 -6.93
N ILE A 226 -0.62 -6.18 -7.93
CA ILE A 226 -0.07 -4.82 -7.85
C ILE A 226 -1.07 -3.83 -8.41
N ALA A 227 -1.39 -2.80 -7.64
CA ALA A 227 -2.16 -1.65 -8.06
C ALA A 227 -1.24 -0.43 -8.17
N VAL A 228 -1.09 0.10 -9.39
CA VAL A 228 -0.25 1.26 -9.67
C VAL A 228 -1.09 2.53 -9.54
N MET A 229 -0.71 3.40 -8.62
CA MET A 229 -1.45 4.61 -8.29
C MET A 229 -0.75 5.86 -8.80
N TYR A 230 -1.48 6.74 -9.48
CA TYR A 230 -1.01 8.04 -9.96
C TYR A 230 -2.08 9.11 -9.77
N ALA A 231 -1.70 10.25 -9.20
CA ALA A 231 -2.56 11.42 -9.00
C ALA A 231 -3.95 11.08 -8.41
N GLY A 232 -3.98 10.27 -7.37
CA GLY A 232 -5.19 9.89 -6.65
C GLY A 232 -6.05 8.80 -7.31
N LYS A 233 -5.56 8.13 -8.36
CA LYS A 233 -6.27 7.06 -9.08
C LYS A 233 -5.40 5.83 -9.27
N ILE A 234 -6.00 4.64 -9.32
CA ILE A 234 -5.34 3.44 -9.81
C ILE A 234 -5.39 3.51 -11.34
N VAL A 235 -4.23 3.52 -11.97
CA VAL A 235 -4.08 3.64 -13.43
C VAL A 235 -3.81 2.31 -14.11
N GLU A 236 -3.27 1.35 -13.37
CA GLU A 236 -3.07 -0.03 -13.84
C GLU A 236 -3.09 -0.97 -12.64
N GLU A 237 -3.67 -2.16 -12.81
CA GLU A 237 -3.72 -3.21 -11.79
C GLU A 237 -3.59 -4.57 -12.49
N GLY A 238 -2.79 -5.46 -11.91
CA GLY A 238 -2.58 -6.79 -12.44
C GLY A 238 -1.78 -7.67 -11.49
N ASN A 239 -1.63 -8.96 -11.83
CA ASN A 239 -0.72 -9.82 -11.11
C ASN A 239 0.75 -9.37 -11.33
N ARG A 240 1.64 -9.86 -10.49
CA ARG A 240 3.06 -9.47 -10.54
C ARG A 240 3.67 -9.64 -11.95
N ARG A 241 3.37 -10.75 -12.66
CA ARG A 241 3.93 -11.00 -13.98
C ARG A 241 3.40 -10.03 -15.04
N GLU A 242 2.11 -9.69 -14.97
CA GLU A 242 1.48 -8.74 -15.89
C GLU A 242 2.07 -7.34 -15.74
N ILE A 243 2.23 -6.87 -14.50
CA ILE A 243 2.77 -5.53 -14.24
C ILE A 243 4.26 -5.45 -14.61
N PHE A 244 5.08 -6.42 -14.23
CA PHE A 244 6.53 -6.34 -14.49
C PHE A 244 6.91 -6.61 -15.95
N TYR A 245 6.20 -7.49 -16.66
CA TYR A 245 6.59 -7.90 -18.01
C TYR A 245 5.62 -7.47 -19.10
N HIS A 246 4.39 -7.11 -18.75
CA HIS A 246 3.34 -6.81 -19.72
C HIS A 246 2.57 -5.51 -19.39
N SER A 247 3.22 -4.60 -18.64
CA SER A 247 2.61 -3.30 -18.29
C SER A 247 2.16 -2.51 -19.53
N GLN A 248 0.99 -1.89 -19.44
CA GLN A 248 0.35 -1.20 -20.56
C GLN A 248 0.23 0.32 -20.37
N HIS A 249 0.22 0.78 -19.11
CA HIS A 249 0.20 2.22 -18.87
C HIS A 249 1.61 2.81 -18.99
N PRO A 250 1.83 3.91 -19.75
CA PRO A 250 3.15 4.53 -19.88
C PRO A 250 3.80 4.94 -18.55
N TYR A 251 3.01 5.34 -17.57
CA TYR A 251 3.51 5.61 -16.22
C TYR A 251 4.11 4.36 -15.54
N THR A 252 3.41 3.22 -15.61
CA THR A 252 3.92 1.94 -15.08
C THR A 252 5.22 1.55 -15.76
N GLN A 253 5.28 1.69 -17.11
CA GLN A 253 6.49 1.45 -17.88
C GLN A 253 7.63 2.38 -17.45
N GLY A 254 7.34 3.65 -17.19
CA GLY A 254 8.31 4.63 -16.68
C GLY A 254 8.83 4.27 -15.28
N LEU A 255 7.95 3.87 -14.36
CA LEU A 255 8.35 3.41 -13.03
C LEU A 255 9.29 2.20 -13.10
N LEU A 256 8.99 1.23 -13.96
CA LEU A 256 9.83 0.03 -14.14
C LEU A 256 11.21 0.36 -14.74
N LYS A 257 11.30 1.35 -15.64
CA LYS A 257 12.56 1.81 -16.23
C LYS A 257 13.42 2.63 -15.26
N SER A 258 12.83 3.17 -14.21
CA SER A 258 13.56 3.91 -13.17
C SER A 258 14.15 3.02 -12.07
N VAL A 259 13.90 1.71 -12.11
CA VAL A 259 14.44 0.74 -11.14
C VAL A 259 15.73 0.12 -11.70
N PRO A 260 16.82 0.09 -10.91
CA PRO A 260 18.05 -0.59 -11.32
C PRO A 260 17.81 -2.07 -11.61
N ARG A 261 18.21 -2.51 -12.79
CA ARG A 261 18.19 -3.93 -13.18
C ARG A 261 19.58 -4.52 -13.01
N LEU A 262 19.72 -5.44 -12.06
CA LEU A 262 21.00 -6.08 -11.75
C LEU A 262 21.44 -7.10 -12.84
N ASP A 263 20.52 -7.46 -13.73
CA ASP A 263 20.73 -8.43 -14.83
C ASP A 263 21.14 -7.77 -16.14
N LEU A 264 21.17 -6.44 -16.22
CA LEU A 264 21.57 -5.68 -17.40
C LEU A 264 22.71 -4.71 -17.03
N ASP A 265 23.93 -5.05 -17.41
CA ASP A 265 25.08 -4.15 -17.27
C ASP A 265 24.94 -2.97 -18.25
N GLY A 266 24.90 -1.73 -17.72
CA GLY A 266 25.10 -0.53 -18.50
C GLY A 266 23.84 0.16 -19.04
N GLU A 267 22.63 -0.22 -18.68
CA GLU A 267 21.45 0.60 -18.97
C GLU A 267 21.36 1.78 -18.00
N ASP A 268 21.34 3.00 -18.55
CA ASP A 268 21.10 4.22 -17.77
C ASP A 268 19.68 4.20 -17.18
N LEU A 269 19.57 4.56 -15.90
CA LEU A 269 18.27 4.76 -15.27
C LEU A 269 17.56 5.95 -15.91
N ILE A 270 16.40 5.70 -16.51
CA ILE A 270 15.60 6.74 -17.16
C ILE A 270 14.52 7.22 -16.19
N PRO A 271 14.70 8.38 -15.55
CA PRO A 271 13.68 8.94 -14.67
C PRO A 271 12.46 9.37 -15.49
N ILE A 272 11.28 9.29 -14.90
CA ILE A 272 10.06 9.85 -15.50
C ILE A 272 10.20 11.38 -15.52
N PRO A 273 10.16 12.03 -16.70
CA PRO A 273 10.36 13.48 -16.78
C PRO A 273 9.22 14.26 -16.13
N GLY A 274 9.51 15.48 -15.67
CA GLY A 274 8.53 16.40 -15.07
C GLY A 274 8.09 16.00 -13.66
N SER A 275 7.06 16.67 -13.15
CA SER A 275 6.50 16.46 -11.82
C SER A 275 5.06 15.95 -11.88
N PRO A 276 4.58 15.21 -10.86
CA PRO A 276 3.16 14.88 -10.74
C PRO A 276 2.28 16.14 -10.73
N PRO A 277 1.03 16.06 -11.22
CA PRO A 277 0.13 17.19 -11.24
C PRO A 277 -0.26 17.62 -9.83
N ASP A 278 -0.59 18.89 -9.68
CA ASP A 278 -1.17 19.44 -8.47
C ASP A 278 -2.59 18.85 -8.24
N LEU A 279 -2.85 18.39 -7.03
CA LEU A 279 -4.13 17.83 -6.64
C LEU A 279 -5.14 18.87 -6.11
N PHE A 280 -4.80 20.16 -6.08
CA PHE A 280 -5.75 21.25 -5.87
C PHE A 280 -6.74 21.39 -7.03
N SER A 281 -6.24 21.28 -8.26
CA SER A 281 -7.05 21.31 -9.46
C SER A 281 -6.66 20.14 -10.37
N PRO A 282 -6.93 18.90 -9.93
CA PRO A 282 -6.51 17.73 -10.67
C PRO A 282 -7.21 17.69 -12.04
N PRO A 283 -6.49 17.33 -13.11
CA PRO A 283 -7.08 17.25 -14.44
C PRO A 283 -8.29 16.30 -14.47
N VAL A 284 -9.32 16.70 -15.20
CA VAL A 284 -10.53 15.87 -15.41
C VAL A 284 -10.22 14.70 -16.33
N ALA A 285 -9.27 14.88 -17.25
CA ALA A 285 -8.78 13.89 -18.19
C ALA A 285 -7.61 13.07 -17.61
N CYS A 286 -6.78 12.44 -18.47
CA CYS A 286 -5.66 11.63 -18.00
C CYS A 286 -4.60 12.52 -17.30
N PRO A 287 -4.32 12.31 -16.01
CA PRO A 287 -3.39 13.16 -15.27
C PRO A 287 -1.92 12.98 -15.68
N PHE A 288 -1.60 11.93 -16.43
CA PHE A 288 -0.24 11.65 -16.89
C PHE A 288 0.12 12.34 -18.22
N VAL A 289 -0.82 13.01 -18.90
CA VAL A 289 -0.60 13.67 -20.21
C VAL A 289 0.67 14.51 -20.26
N PRO A 290 0.96 15.40 -19.29
CA PRO A 290 2.15 16.28 -19.39
C PRO A 290 3.49 15.52 -19.34
N ARG A 291 3.47 14.25 -18.94
CA ARG A 291 4.67 13.40 -18.77
C ARG A 291 4.67 12.19 -19.72
N CYS A 292 3.62 12.05 -20.54
CA CYS A 292 3.40 10.88 -21.39
C CYS A 292 3.96 11.12 -22.79
N GLU A 293 5.02 10.41 -23.17
CA GLU A 293 5.58 10.47 -24.53
C GLU A 293 4.62 9.97 -25.62
N LYS A 294 3.59 9.20 -25.21
CA LYS A 294 2.57 8.61 -26.10
C LYS A 294 1.21 9.33 -25.96
N ALA A 295 1.21 10.57 -25.47
CA ALA A 295 -0.03 11.32 -25.27
C ALA A 295 -0.72 11.60 -26.60
N MET A 296 -2.04 11.42 -26.63
CA MET A 296 -2.91 11.71 -27.74
C MET A 296 -3.87 12.85 -27.36
N GLU A 297 -4.45 13.54 -28.33
CA GLU A 297 -5.40 14.64 -28.10
C GLU A 297 -6.58 14.23 -27.19
N VAL A 298 -7.07 13.02 -27.33
CA VAL A 298 -8.15 12.47 -26.46
C VAL A 298 -7.74 12.35 -25.01
N CYS A 299 -6.44 12.11 -24.73
CA CYS A 299 -5.93 11.98 -23.37
C CYS A 299 -6.05 13.28 -22.57
N ASP A 300 -6.02 14.44 -23.23
CA ASP A 300 -6.14 15.75 -22.59
C ASP A 300 -7.61 16.21 -22.43
N ARG A 301 -8.55 15.54 -23.08
CA ARG A 301 -9.97 15.90 -23.06
C ARG A 301 -10.83 15.00 -22.20
N VAL A 302 -10.55 13.69 -22.20
CA VAL A 302 -11.41 12.68 -21.58
C VAL A 302 -10.57 11.68 -20.80
N TYR A 303 -11.01 11.36 -19.58
CA TYR A 303 -10.38 10.29 -18.79
C TYR A 303 -10.62 8.92 -19.47
N PRO A 304 -9.60 8.06 -19.59
CA PRO A 304 -9.75 6.76 -20.23
C PRO A 304 -10.70 5.84 -19.43
N VAL A 305 -11.44 5.03 -20.14
CA VAL A 305 -12.29 4.00 -19.54
C VAL A 305 -11.40 2.83 -19.11
N LYS A 306 -11.69 2.26 -17.94
CA LYS A 306 -11.02 1.06 -17.43
C LYS A 306 -11.16 -0.07 -18.46
N THR A 307 -10.03 -0.49 -19.02
CA THR A 307 -9.95 -1.58 -20.00
C THR A 307 -9.46 -2.84 -19.32
N GLN A 308 -10.23 -3.92 -19.44
CA GLN A 308 -9.83 -5.25 -18.98
C GLN A 308 -9.00 -5.95 -20.04
N LEU A 309 -7.80 -6.38 -19.69
CA LEU A 309 -6.85 -7.06 -20.57
C LEU A 309 -6.83 -8.58 -20.32
N SER A 310 -6.96 -8.96 -19.05
CA SER A 310 -7.13 -10.33 -18.60
C SER A 310 -8.11 -10.37 -17.42
N ASN A 311 -8.30 -11.52 -16.79
CA ASN A 311 -9.16 -11.65 -15.61
C ASN A 311 -8.70 -10.78 -14.43
N GLU A 312 -7.41 -10.52 -14.32
CA GLU A 312 -6.79 -9.77 -13.22
C GLU A 312 -6.11 -8.49 -13.67
N HIS A 313 -5.87 -8.28 -14.98
CA HIS A 313 -5.17 -7.12 -15.53
C HIS A 313 -6.13 -6.08 -16.06
N HIS A 314 -6.09 -4.90 -15.47
CA HIS A 314 -6.87 -3.73 -15.86
C HIS A 314 -5.96 -2.52 -16.06
N VAL A 315 -6.33 -1.63 -16.98
CA VAL A 315 -5.59 -0.40 -17.24
C VAL A 315 -6.53 0.75 -17.66
N ASP A 316 -6.25 1.92 -17.13
CA ASP A 316 -6.93 3.17 -17.50
C ASP A 316 -6.04 3.95 -18.50
N CYS A 317 -6.03 3.51 -19.78
CA CYS A 317 -5.21 4.12 -20.81
C CYS A 317 -5.85 4.05 -22.20
N TRP A 318 -5.91 5.18 -22.91
CA TRP A 318 -6.44 5.27 -24.26
C TRP A 318 -5.63 4.48 -25.30
N LEU A 319 -4.37 4.15 -25.04
CA LEU A 319 -3.56 3.28 -25.90
C LEU A 319 -4.15 1.87 -26.06
N GLN A 320 -5.10 1.49 -25.21
CA GLN A 320 -5.82 0.22 -25.31
C GLN A 320 -7.09 0.29 -26.16
N ASP A 321 -7.54 1.48 -26.54
CA ASP A 321 -8.64 1.63 -27.49
C ASP A 321 -8.21 1.15 -28.89
N LYS A 322 -9.06 0.40 -29.57
CA LYS A 322 -8.77 -0.15 -30.91
C LYS A 322 -8.40 0.93 -31.91
N ARG A 323 -9.05 2.09 -31.84
CA ARG A 323 -8.80 3.23 -32.73
C ARG A 323 -7.41 3.83 -32.54
N ALA A 324 -6.89 3.81 -31.31
CA ALA A 324 -5.54 4.27 -31.03
C ALA A 324 -4.46 3.32 -31.57
N ARG A 325 -4.72 2.02 -31.55
CA ARG A 325 -3.80 1.01 -32.08
C ARG A 325 -3.61 1.14 -33.58
N ASP A 326 -4.66 1.49 -34.31
CA ASP A 326 -4.62 1.67 -35.76
C ASP A 326 -3.84 2.95 -36.18
N THR A 327 -3.84 3.98 -35.32
CA THR A 327 -3.09 5.24 -35.56
C THR A 327 -1.62 5.17 -35.16
N LEU A 328 -1.24 4.25 -34.29
CA LEU A 328 0.14 4.02 -33.83
C LEU A 328 0.89 2.99 -34.66
N SER A 329 0.36 2.51 -35.79
CA SER A 329 1.12 1.75 -36.78
C SER A 329 2.37 2.54 -37.18
N PRO A 330 3.57 1.93 -37.22
CA PRO A 330 4.81 2.67 -37.43
C PRO A 330 4.73 3.45 -38.75
N VAL A 331 4.66 4.77 -38.65
CA VAL A 331 4.97 5.62 -39.77
C VAL A 331 6.44 5.36 -40.05
N SER A 332 6.71 4.62 -41.09
CA SER A 332 8.05 4.47 -41.65
C SER A 332 8.60 5.86 -41.92
N LEU A 333 9.46 6.36 -41.05
CA LEU A 333 10.28 7.55 -41.28
C LEU A 333 11.24 7.20 -42.44
N THR A 334 10.77 7.40 -43.67
CA THR A 334 11.65 7.48 -44.81
C THR A 334 12.38 8.82 -44.69
N ILE A 335 13.57 8.77 -44.11
CA ILE A 335 14.52 9.89 -44.14
C ILE A 335 14.88 10.09 -45.60
N ARG A 336 14.51 11.26 -46.16
CA ARG A 336 15.08 11.81 -47.36
C ARG A 336 16.19 12.78 -47.02
#